data_218b6d78884096c7e94f6cfc50e8261b
#
_entry.id   218b6d78884096c7e94f6cfc50e8261b
#
_cell.length_a   1.000
_cell.length_b   1.000
_cell.length_c   1.000
_cell.angle_alpha   90.00
_cell.angle_beta   90.00
_cell.angle_gamma   90.00
#
_symmetry.space_group_name_H-M   'P 1'
#
loop_
_entity.id
_entity.type
_entity.pdbx_description
1 polymer ?
#
loop_
_entity_poly.entity_id
_entity_poly.type
_entity_poly.pdbx_seq_one_letter_code
_entity_poly.pdbx_strand_id
1 'polypeptide(L)'
;MTTTAPQPSGSPTDGLQELPPVLRRELRRELRRWRVGTNAYGCTYYGLRIVLILASAIVAADQNLGNAKGNWLLVWVPALSLSVAVMTAVDTWLKPQQKWRGFMESRDALADLLVQAEGGLPADEVRARFLKLRQRHRERNIF
;
A
#
# COMPACT_ATOMS: atom_id res chain seq x y z
N MET A 1 7.55 -43.56 36.12
CA MET A 1 6.30 -43.12 35.48
C MET A 1 6.62 -41.91 34.66
N THR A 2 6.90 -42.13 33.37
CA THR A 2 7.27 -41.08 32.39
C THR A 2 6.01 -40.64 31.65
N THR A 3 5.52 -39.47 31.99
CA THR A 3 4.38 -38.85 31.28
C THR A 3 4.87 -38.30 29.96
N THR A 4 4.61 -39.02 28.88
CA THR A 4 4.85 -38.54 27.48
C THR A 4 3.80 -37.51 27.13
N ALA A 5 4.22 -36.24 27.00
CA ALA A 5 3.36 -35.19 26.49
C ALA A 5 2.98 -35.48 25.04
N PRO A 6 1.71 -35.31 24.65
CA PRO A 6 1.30 -35.49 23.26
C PRO A 6 1.98 -34.45 22.36
N GLN A 7 2.78 -34.89 21.41
CA GLN A 7 3.30 -34.02 20.36
C GLN A 7 2.17 -33.62 19.41
N PRO A 8 2.03 -32.33 19.08
CA PRO A 8 1.09 -31.89 18.06
C PRO A 8 1.63 -32.32 16.68
N SER A 9 1.10 -33.43 16.17
CA SER A 9 1.39 -33.94 14.83
C SER A 9 0.46 -33.30 13.81
N GLY A 10 0.63 -32.00 13.53
CA GLY A 10 -0.03 -31.29 12.44
C GLY A 10 1.03 -30.64 11.57
N SER A 11 1.15 -31.07 10.30
CA SER A 11 1.96 -30.36 9.33
C SER A 11 1.40 -28.94 9.17
N PRO A 12 2.24 -27.89 9.06
CA PRO A 12 1.80 -26.51 8.97
C PRO A 12 0.92 -26.18 7.74
N THR A 13 0.80 -27.10 6.80
CA THR A 13 -0.06 -27.00 5.62
C THR A 13 -1.51 -27.42 5.86
N ASP A 14 -1.82 -28.11 6.98
CA ASP A 14 -3.17 -28.65 7.23
C ASP A 14 -4.17 -27.56 7.66
N GLY A 15 -3.73 -26.53 8.38
CA GLY A 15 -4.62 -25.48 8.90
C GLY A 15 -5.38 -24.68 7.80
N LEU A 16 -4.76 -24.44 6.66
CA LEU A 16 -5.48 -23.79 5.53
C LEU A 16 -6.47 -24.72 4.83
N GLN A 17 -6.29 -26.04 4.92
CA GLN A 17 -7.22 -27.00 4.32
C GLN A 17 -8.51 -27.12 5.13
N GLU A 18 -8.46 -26.86 6.42
CA GLU A 18 -9.63 -26.84 7.34
C GLU A 18 -10.52 -25.61 7.16
N LEU A 19 -10.01 -24.51 6.56
CA LEU A 19 -10.82 -23.33 6.30
C LEU A 19 -11.85 -23.58 5.20
N PRO A 20 -13.11 -23.12 5.38
CA PRO A 20 -14.13 -23.19 4.35
C PRO A 20 -13.61 -22.57 3.04
N PRO A 21 -13.82 -23.23 1.88
CA PRO A 21 -13.26 -22.79 0.59
C PRO A 21 -13.72 -21.37 0.20
N VAL A 22 -14.90 -20.97 0.64
CA VAL A 22 -15.44 -19.62 0.44
C VAL A 22 -14.60 -18.59 1.20
N LEU A 23 -14.32 -18.82 2.47
CA LEU A 23 -13.53 -17.90 3.31
C LEU A 23 -12.10 -17.77 2.77
N ARG A 24 -11.48 -18.87 2.36
CA ARG A 24 -10.14 -18.88 1.75
C ARG A 24 -10.09 -18.05 0.46
N ARG A 25 -11.10 -18.15 -0.40
CA ARG A 25 -11.19 -17.34 -1.63
C ARG A 25 -11.35 -15.86 -1.32
N GLU A 26 -12.16 -15.51 -0.34
CA GLU A 26 -12.40 -14.13 0.06
C GLU A 26 -11.14 -13.50 0.63
N LEU A 27 -10.43 -14.18 1.55
CA LEU A 27 -9.15 -13.74 2.09
C LEU A 27 -8.10 -13.48 0.99
N ARG A 28 -7.92 -14.42 0.06
CA ARG A 28 -6.98 -14.26 -1.07
C ARG A 28 -7.37 -13.12 -2.01
N ARG A 29 -8.67 -12.93 -2.25
CA ARG A 29 -9.19 -11.85 -3.10
C ARG A 29 -8.90 -10.48 -2.47
N GLU A 30 -9.17 -10.31 -1.18
CA GLU A 30 -8.91 -9.07 -0.46
C GLU A 30 -7.40 -8.81 -0.34
N LEU A 31 -6.58 -9.82 -0.07
CA LEU A 31 -5.13 -9.67 -0.05
C LEU A 31 -4.58 -9.18 -1.39
N ARG A 32 -5.08 -9.73 -2.50
CA ARG A 32 -4.71 -9.27 -3.85
C ARG A 32 -5.13 -7.83 -4.08
N ARG A 33 -6.37 -7.47 -3.70
CA ARG A 33 -6.90 -6.12 -3.82
C ARG A 33 -6.06 -5.10 -3.03
N TRP A 34 -5.71 -5.42 -1.79
CA TRP A 34 -4.89 -4.55 -0.96
C TRP A 34 -3.44 -4.46 -1.45
N ARG A 35 -2.90 -5.53 -1.99
CA ARG A 35 -1.57 -5.51 -2.63
C ARG A 35 -1.54 -4.59 -3.85
N VAL A 36 -2.55 -4.67 -4.70
CA VAL A 36 -2.67 -3.76 -5.86
C VAL A 36 -2.82 -2.32 -5.39
N GLY A 37 -3.64 -2.06 -4.38
CA GLY A 37 -3.79 -0.73 -3.78
C GLY A 37 -2.47 -0.20 -3.23
N THR A 38 -1.72 -1.00 -2.46
CA THR A 38 -0.41 -0.61 -1.93
C THR A 38 0.56 -0.23 -3.04
N ASN A 39 0.64 -1.03 -4.11
CA ASN A 39 1.56 -0.76 -5.22
C ASN A 39 1.13 0.49 -6.00
N ALA A 40 -0.17 0.65 -6.29
CA ALA A 40 -0.68 1.80 -7.03
C ALA A 40 -0.41 3.11 -6.26
N TYR A 41 -0.76 3.19 -4.99
CA TYR A 41 -0.52 4.39 -4.18
C TYR A 41 0.98 4.63 -3.92
N GLY A 42 1.78 3.57 -3.76
CA GLY A 42 3.24 3.67 -3.65
C GLY A 42 3.86 4.26 -4.92
N CYS A 43 3.53 3.72 -6.09
CA CYS A 43 4.01 4.23 -7.37
C CYS A 43 3.58 5.68 -7.61
N THR A 44 2.33 6.02 -7.30
CA THR A 44 1.83 7.40 -7.43
C THR A 44 2.60 8.35 -6.51
N TYR A 45 2.82 7.97 -5.26
CA TYR A 45 3.53 8.79 -4.28
C TYR A 45 4.99 9.05 -4.69
N TYR A 46 5.74 8.00 -5.01
CA TYR A 46 7.14 8.14 -5.42
C TYR A 46 7.28 8.78 -6.79
N GLY A 47 6.42 8.40 -7.75
CA GLY A 47 6.43 8.98 -9.09
C GLY A 47 6.18 10.48 -9.06
N LEU A 48 5.18 10.94 -8.31
CA LEU A 48 4.88 12.36 -8.15
C LEU A 48 6.07 13.12 -7.55
N ARG A 49 6.71 12.58 -6.52
CA ARG A 49 7.89 13.22 -5.90
C ARG A 49 9.08 13.30 -6.85
N ILE A 50 9.36 12.25 -7.62
CA ILE A 50 10.45 12.27 -8.59
C ILE A 50 10.18 13.32 -9.66
N VAL A 51 8.95 13.38 -10.18
CA VAL A 51 8.57 14.39 -11.19
C VAL A 51 8.71 15.81 -10.61
N LEU A 52 8.26 16.06 -9.38
CA LEU A 52 8.41 17.35 -8.72
C LEU A 52 9.87 17.77 -8.56
N ILE A 53 10.74 16.84 -8.12
CA ILE A 53 12.18 17.11 -7.97
C ILE A 53 12.81 17.43 -9.32
N LEU A 54 12.53 16.66 -10.36
CA LEU A 54 13.06 16.89 -11.71
C LEU A 54 12.57 18.23 -12.29
N ALA A 55 11.27 18.49 -12.18
CA ALA A 55 10.71 19.75 -12.65
C ALA A 55 11.31 20.96 -11.92
N SER A 56 11.46 20.87 -10.60
CA SER A 56 12.11 21.94 -9.80
C SER A 56 13.58 22.13 -10.15
N ALA A 57 14.30 21.04 -10.42
CA ALA A 57 15.70 21.10 -10.86
C ALA A 57 15.85 21.76 -12.23
N ILE A 58 14.94 21.47 -13.17
CA ILE A 58 14.92 22.11 -14.51
C ILE A 58 14.66 23.61 -14.37
N VAL A 59 13.68 24.01 -13.57
CA VAL A 59 13.37 25.44 -13.34
C VAL A 59 14.56 26.16 -12.69
N ALA A 60 15.21 25.53 -11.71
CA ALA A 60 16.39 26.12 -11.03
C ALA A 60 17.60 26.22 -11.98
N ALA A 61 17.82 25.23 -12.83
CA ALA A 61 18.90 25.25 -13.81
C ALA A 61 18.70 26.37 -14.85
N ASP A 62 17.46 26.60 -15.32
CA ASP A 62 17.16 27.65 -16.27
C ASP A 62 17.44 29.05 -15.70
N GLN A 63 17.13 29.30 -14.43
CA GLN A 63 17.45 30.57 -13.75
C GLN A 63 18.95 30.85 -13.69
N ASN A 64 19.79 29.83 -13.60
CA ASN A 64 21.24 29.97 -13.54
C ASN A 64 21.90 30.05 -14.93
N LEU A 65 21.27 29.50 -15.96
CA LEU A 65 21.76 29.47 -17.34
C LEU A 65 21.21 30.63 -18.19
N GLY A 66 20.47 31.55 -17.61
CA GLY A 66 19.53 32.52 -18.18
C GLY A 66 20.05 33.58 -19.17
N ASN A 67 21.18 33.38 -19.84
CA ASN A 67 21.67 34.30 -20.87
C ASN A 67 21.95 33.64 -22.25
N ALA A 68 21.61 32.39 -22.45
CA ALA A 68 21.74 31.75 -23.75
C ALA A 68 20.57 32.16 -24.66
N LYS A 69 20.83 33.11 -25.57
CA LYS A 69 19.88 33.53 -26.62
C LYS A 69 19.37 32.29 -27.36
N GLY A 70 18.06 32.05 -27.31
CA GLY A 70 17.40 30.95 -28.03
C GLY A 70 17.03 29.74 -27.19
N ASN A 71 16.96 29.87 -25.89
CA ASN A 71 16.59 28.76 -25.00
C ASN A 71 15.08 28.45 -25.08
N TRP A 72 14.73 27.40 -25.82
CA TRP A 72 13.33 26.93 -25.95
C TRP A 72 12.71 26.59 -24.57
N LEU A 73 13.53 26.28 -23.57
CA LEU A 73 13.12 26.03 -22.18
C LEU A 73 12.42 27.25 -21.56
N LEU A 74 12.81 28.47 -21.90
CA LEU A 74 12.20 29.70 -21.35
C LEU A 74 10.69 29.76 -21.63
N VAL A 75 10.21 29.21 -22.73
CA VAL A 75 8.79 29.17 -23.06
C VAL A 75 8.02 28.20 -22.15
N TRP A 76 8.69 27.15 -21.66
CA TRP A 76 8.07 26.10 -20.85
C TRP A 76 8.20 26.34 -19.33
N VAL A 77 9.09 27.20 -18.89
CA VAL A 77 9.30 27.50 -17.45
C VAL A 77 8.02 27.93 -16.72
N PRO A 78 7.19 28.83 -17.25
CA PRO A 78 5.93 29.19 -16.59
C PRO A 78 4.97 28.02 -16.48
N ALA A 79 4.86 27.19 -17.53
CA ALA A 79 4.02 26.00 -17.54
C ALA A 79 4.51 24.93 -16.56
N LEU A 80 5.83 24.72 -16.47
CA LEU A 80 6.45 23.83 -15.50
C LEU A 80 6.22 24.31 -14.06
N SER A 81 6.41 25.61 -13.80
CA SER A 81 6.17 26.19 -12.48
C SER A 81 4.73 26.05 -12.05
N LEU A 82 3.77 26.29 -12.94
CA LEU A 82 2.35 26.06 -12.71
C LEU A 82 2.07 24.59 -12.42
N SER A 83 2.65 23.68 -13.22
CA SER A 83 2.49 22.23 -13.02
C SER A 83 3.01 21.79 -11.67
N VAL A 84 4.17 22.29 -11.23
CA VAL A 84 4.72 22.02 -9.88
C VAL A 84 3.77 22.50 -8.79
N ALA A 85 3.22 23.72 -8.91
CA ALA A 85 2.26 24.26 -7.95
C ALA A 85 0.99 23.41 -7.86
N VAL A 86 0.40 23.03 -9.02
CA VAL A 86 -0.79 22.17 -9.08
C VAL A 86 -0.50 20.78 -8.48
N MET A 87 0.62 20.16 -8.84
CA MET A 87 0.98 18.84 -8.30
C MET A 87 1.21 18.88 -6.80
N THR A 88 1.82 19.94 -6.28
CA THR A 88 2.02 20.13 -4.84
C THR A 88 0.68 20.29 -4.12
N ALA A 89 -0.26 21.04 -4.68
CA ALA A 89 -1.61 21.18 -4.14
C ALA A 89 -2.35 19.84 -4.12
N VAL A 90 -2.25 19.06 -5.20
CA VAL A 90 -2.84 17.72 -5.32
C VAL A 90 -2.21 16.75 -4.29
N ASP A 91 -0.89 16.75 -4.12
CA ASP A 91 -0.19 15.91 -3.13
C ASP A 91 -0.66 16.23 -1.71
N THR A 92 -0.79 17.52 -1.39
CA THR A 92 -1.26 17.99 -0.09
C THR A 92 -2.71 17.59 0.17
N TRP A 93 -3.56 17.66 -0.85
CA TRP A 93 -4.98 17.34 -0.73
C TRP A 93 -5.26 15.84 -0.66
N LEU A 94 -4.63 15.05 -1.53
CA LEU A 94 -4.83 13.59 -1.60
C LEU A 94 -4.21 12.81 -0.47
N LYS A 95 -3.19 13.37 0.20
CA LYS A 95 -2.41 12.71 1.27
C LYS A 95 -2.05 11.25 0.94
N PRO A 96 -1.45 10.99 -0.22
CA PRO A 96 -1.23 9.62 -0.72
C PRO A 96 -0.38 8.78 0.22
N GLN A 97 0.52 9.41 0.98
CA GLN A 97 1.35 8.74 1.99
C GLN A 97 0.52 8.10 3.11
N GLN A 98 -0.53 8.76 3.58
CA GLN A 98 -1.38 8.23 4.65
C GLN A 98 -2.20 7.04 4.15
N LYS A 99 -2.76 7.16 2.94
CA LYS A 99 -3.50 6.07 2.30
C LYS A 99 -2.60 4.86 2.02
N TRP A 100 -1.40 5.10 1.49
CA TRP A 100 -0.42 4.04 1.26
C TRP A 100 -0.06 3.27 2.53
N ARG A 101 0.24 3.97 3.63
CA ARG A 101 0.50 3.35 4.94
C ARG A 101 -0.69 2.52 5.43
N GLY A 102 -1.91 3.04 5.32
CA GLY A 102 -3.12 2.33 5.70
C GLY A 102 -3.32 1.02 4.91
N PHE A 103 -3.00 1.03 3.61
CA PHE A 103 -3.03 -0.18 2.78
C PHE A 103 -1.93 -1.18 3.16
N MET A 104 -0.70 -0.71 3.45
CA MET A 104 0.39 -1.57 3.92
C MET A 104 0.04 -2.26 5.24
N GLU A 105 -0.37 -1.50 6.26
CA GLU A 105 -0.76 -2.05 7.56
C GLU A 105 -1.88 -3.08 7.43
N SER A 106 -2.90 -2.79 6.60
CA SER A 106 -4.01 -3.71 6.39
C SER A 106 -3.57 -4.99 5.67
N ARG A 107 -2.68 -4.87 4.68
CA ARG A 107 -2.12 -6.02 3.95
C ARG A 107 -1.29 -6.90 4.87
N ASP A 108 -0.41 -6.30 5.68
CA ASP A 108 0.47 -7.03 6.57
C ASP A 108 -0.34 -7.72 7.69
N ALA A 109 -1.32 -7.04 8.27
CA ALA A 109 -2.23 -7.65 9.24
C ALA A 109 -3.07 -8.81 8.65
N LEU A 110 -3.43 -8.74 7.36
CA LEU A 110 -4.11 -9.85 6.69
C LEU A 110 -3.15 -11.01 6.39
N ALA A 111 -1.89 -10.72 6.04
CA ALA A 111 -0.87 -11.74 5.87
C ALA A 111 -0.59 -12.48 7.18
N ASP A 112 -0.46 -11.74 8.29
CA ASP A 112 -0.29 -12.32 9.62
C ASP A 112 -1.48 -13.20 10.02
N LEU A 113 -2.71 -12.78 9.71
CA LEU A 113 -3.91 -13.57 9.95
C LEU A 113 -3.90 -14.89 9.16
N LEU A 114 -3.40 -14.86 7.91
CA LEU A 114 -3.25 -16.07 7.11
C LEU A 114 -2.22 -17.02 7.70
N VAL A 115 -1.08 -16.52 8.17
CA VAL A 115 -0.06 -17.32 8.86
C VAL A 115 -0.62 -17.95 10.16
N GLN A 116 -1.40 -17.17 10.93
CA GLN A 116 -2.07 -17.69 12.13
C GLN A 116 -3.12 -18.77 11.79
N ALA A 117 -3.84 -18.60 10.68
CA ALA A 117 -4.78 -19.61 10.20
C ALA A 117 -4.08 -20.91 9.74
N GLU A 118 -2.88 -20.80 9.15
CA GLU A 118 -2.01 -21.95 8.85
C GLU A 118 -1.52 -22.64 10.12
N GLY A 119 -1.32 -21.88 11.20
CA GLY A 119 -0.94 -22.39 12.51
C GLY A 119 -2.07 -23.04 13.31
N GLY A 120 -3.26 -23.25 12.72
CA GLY A 120 -4.38 -23.97 13.35
C GLY A 120 -5.38 -23.09 14.09
N LEU A 121 -5.46 -21.79 13.77
CA LEU A 121 -6.49 -20.93 14.34
C LEU A 121 -7.89 -21.36 13.87
N PRO A 122 -8.91 -21.50 14.77
CA PRO A 122 -10.26 -21.90 14.39
C PRO A 122 -10.88 -21.02 13.33
N ALA A 123 -11.62 -21.60 12.38
CA ALA A 123 -12.21 -20.89 11.25
C ALA A 123 -13.12 -19.72 11.67
N ASP A 124 -13.87 -19.87 12.75
CA ASP A 124 -14.75 -18.83 13.28
C ASP A 124 -13.95 -17.65 13.82
N GLU A 125 -12.82 -17.89 14.46
CA GLU A 125 -11.94 -16.85 14.96
C GLU A 125 -11.24 -16.12 13.81
N VAL A 126 -10.77 -16.83 12.79
CA VAL A 126 -10.22 -16.25 11.55
C VAL A 126 -11.26 -15.33 10.91
N ARG A 127 -12.51 -15.78 10.81
CA ARG A 127 -13.61 -14.99 10.25
C ARG A 127 -13.89 -13.73 11.07
N ALA A 128 -13.95 -13.84 12.38
CA ALA A 128 -14.19 -12.70 13.27
C ALA A 128 -13.07 -11.65 13.17
N ARG A 129 -11.81 -12.07 13.18
CA ARG A 129 -10.64 -11.20 13.02
C ARG A 129 -10.60 -10.55 11.64
N PHE A 130 -10.93 -11.29 10.59
CA PHE A 130 -11.01 -10.77 9.22
C PHE A 130 -12.06 -9.69 9.07
N LEU A 131 -13.28 -9.89 9.60
CA LEU A 131 -14.34 -8.88 9.56
C LEU A 131 -13.93 -7.60 10.30
N LYS A 132 -13.30 -7.72 11.47
CA LYS A 132 -12.78 -6.58 12.25
C LYS A 132 -11.70 -5.82 11.48
N LEU A 133 -10.81 -6.54 10.79
CA LEU A 133 -9.76 -5.97 9.98
C LEU A 133 -10.32 -5.22 8.77
N ARG A 134 -11.32 -5.79 8.10
CA ARG A 134 -12.04 -5.17 6.98
C ARG A 134 -12.79 -3.90 7.40
N GLN A 135 -13.41 -3.91 8.57
CA GLN A 135 -14.06 -2.73 9.13
C GLN A 135 -13.05 -1.62 9.40
N ARG A 136 -11.92 -1.91 10.08
CA ARG A 136 -10.83 -0.96 10.31
C ARG A 136 -10.28 -0.37 9.01
N HIS A 137 -10.09 -1.22 8.00
CA HIS A 137 -9.60 -0.78 6.70
C HIS A 137 -10.56 0.22 6.05
N ARG A 138 -11.87 -0.02 6.14
CA ARG A 138 -12.89 0.92 5.65
C ARG A 138 -12.82 2.26 6.40
N GLU A 139 -12.85 2.23 7.72
CA GLU A 139 -12.85 3.43 8.56
C GLU A 139 -11.64 4.33 8.29
N ARG A 140 -10.47 3.74 8.04
CA ARG A 140 -9.23 4.49 7.76
C ARG A 140 -9.11 5.01 6.32
N ASN A 141 -9.79 4.39 5.37
CA ASN A 141 -9.63 4.70 3.94
C ASN A 141 -10.86 5.38 3.32
N ILE A 142 -11.86 5.78 4.12
CA ILE A 142 -13.07 6.46 3.62
C ILE A 142 -12.80 7.90 3.19
N PHE A 143 -11.64 8.53 3.50
CA PHE A 143 -11.25 9.87 2.98
C PHE A 143 -9.74 10.02 2.87
#